data_c5da5af7bdf34691ba8e8793e832772c
#
_entry.id   c5da5af7bdf34691ba8e8793e832772c
#
_cell.length_a   1.000
_cell.length_b   1.000
_cell.length_c   1.000
_cell.angle_alpha   90.00
_cell.angle_beta   90.00
_cell.angle_gamma   90.00
#
_symmetry.space_group_name_H-M   'P 1'
#
loop_
_entity.id
_entity.type
_entity.pdbx_description
1 polymer ?
#
loop_
_entity_poly.entity_id
_entity_poly.type
_entity_poly.pdbx_seq_one_letter_code
_entity_poly.pdbx_strand_id
1 'polypeptide(L)'
;IVEIFNEIKRMKTDLVSEEDLKNAKAKYVGNFVMEIEKPETIAFYALYQKTQNLPQDFYENYIKNINAVTAEDIKNAANKYFSTDNSRVIVVGKAADVLPGLEKTGIPIAYFDRFGNPIEKPILKKEMPKDITANKVLEKYIAAIGGKDAIAKVESVFATGTTKIPQAPAPLTYNAKSFDKKGKYMV
;
A
#
# COMPACT_ATOMS: atom_id res chain seq x y z
N ILE A 1 3.37 0.81 15.02
CA ILE A 1 2.25 1.74 15.35
C ILE A 1 2.46 2.29 16.76
N VAL A 2 2.55 1.45 17.78
CA VAL A 2 2.69 1.87 19.19
C VAL A 2 3.88 2.81 19.36
N GLU A 3 5.05 2.46 18.85
CA GLU A 3 6.26 3.30 18.90
C GLU A 3 6.06 4.67 18.25
N ILE A 4 5.39 4.73 17.10
CA ILE A 4 5.09 6.01 16.44
C ILE A 4 4.24 6.90 17.35
N PHE A 5 3.20 6.34 17.96
CA PHE A 5 2.38 7.10 18.90
C PHE A 5 3.15 7.53 20.17
N ASN A 6 4.05 6.69 20.67
CA ASN A 6 4.91 7.04 21.79
C ASN A 6 5.84 8.20 21.44
N GLU A 7 6.45 8.18 20.25
CA GLU A 7 7.30 9.29 19.79
C GLU A 7 6.50 10.58 19.59
N ILE A 8 5.31 10.51 19.01
CA ILE A 8 4.44 11.69 18.89
C ILE A 8 4.09 12.25 20.27
N LYS A 9 3.74 11.38 21.24
CA LYS A 9 3.48 11.82 22.61
C LYS A 9 4.72 12.45 23.23
N ARG A 10 5.90 11.85 23.05
CA ARG A 10 7.15 12.39 23.54
C ARG A 10 7.44 13.79 22.97
N MET A 11 7.24 13.99 21.68
CA MET A 11 7.38 15.31 21.05
C MET A 11 6.43 16.37 21.62
N LYS A 12 5.30 15.97 22.19
CA LYS A 12 4.32 16.88 22.83
C LYS A 12 4.68 17.21 24.27
N THR A 13 5.42 16.34 24.94
CA THR A 13 5.77 16.50 26.37
C THR A 13 7.19 16.99 26.58
N ASP A 14 8.12 16.49 25.78
CA ASP A 14 9.55 16.72 25.98
C ASP A 14 10.09 17.68 24.92
N LEU A 15 11.17 18.38 25.26
CA LEU A 15 11.91 19.14 24.27
C LEU A 15 12.81 18.19 23.48
N VAL A 16 12.91 18.41 22.18
CA VAL A 16 13.89 17.71 21.35
C VAL A 16 15.31 18.11 21.77
N SER A 17 16.28 17.19 21.65
CA SER A 17 17.67 17.49 22.01
C SER A 17 18.25 18.58 21.08
N GLU A 18 19.22 19.34 21.59
CA GLU A 18 19.93 20.34 20.77
C GLU A 18 20.63 19.71 19.57
N GLU A 19 21.16 18.50 19.74
CA GLU A 19 21.80 17.74 18.69
C GLU A 19 20.82 17.34 17.60
N ASP A 20 19.67 16.77 17.95
CA ASP A 20 18.63 16.39 17.00
C ASP A 20 18.11 17.61 16.25
N LEU A 21 17.84 18.71 16.95
CA LEU A 21 17.39 19.95 16.36
C LEU A 21 18.44 20.50 15.36
N LYS A 22 19.70 20.52 15.75
CA LYS A 22 20.80 20.95 14.87
C LYS A 22 20.91 20.10 13.63
N ASN A 23 20.85 18.77 13.79
CA ASN A 23 20.92 17.82 12.68
C ASN A 23 19.73 17.96 11.73
N ALA A 24 18.52 18.13 12.27
CA ALA A 24 17.33 18.38 11.48
C ALA A 24 17.45 19.69 10.68
N LYS A 25 17.84 20.78 11.30
CA LYS A 25 18.06 22.08 10.62
C LYS A 25 19.09 21.95 9.49
N ALA A 26 20.24 21.33 9.77
CA ALA A 26 21.30 21.12 8.79
C ALA A 26 20.79 20.33 7.57
N LYS A 27 19.97 19.30 7.82
CA LYS A 27 19.36 18.50 6.75
C LYS A 27 18.39 19.33 5.89
N TYR A 28 17.51 20.11 6.52
CA TYR A 28 16.55 20.94 5.77
C TYR A 28 17.25 22.02 4.96
N VAL A 29 18.22 22.71 5.55
CA VAL A 29 19.02 23.74 4.85
C VAL A 29 19.83 23.14 3.70
N GLY A 30 20.53 22.00 3.95
CA GLY A 30 21.30 21.32 2.92
C GLY A 30 20.45 20.86 1.74
N ASN A 31 19.30 20.23 2.02
CA ASN A 31 18.38 19.83 0.97
C ASN A 31 17.86 21.03 0.16
N PHE A 32 17.48 22.10 0.84
CA PHE A 32 17.01 23.31 0.16
C PHE A 32 18.07 23.89 -0.78
N VAL A 33 19.30 24.03 -0.32
CA VAL A 33 20.41 24.55 -1.14
C VAL A 33 20.64 23.68 -2.38
N MET A 34 20.65 22.35 -2.22
CA MET A 34 20.81 21.41 -3.34
C MET A 34 19.64 21.47 -4.33
N GLU A 35 18.42 21.65 -3.84
CA GLU A 35 17.24 21.69 -4.70
C GLU A 35 17.11 22.97 -5.50
N ILE A 36 17.52 24.14 -4.96
CA ILE A 36 17.45 25.42 -5.69
C ILE A 36 18.49 25.54 -6.82
N GLU A 37 19.46 24.63 -6.91
CA GLU A 37 20.37 24.54 -8.06
C GLU A 37 19.66 24.07 -9.34
N LYS A 38 18.48 23.46 -9.21
CA LYS A 38 17.71 22.92 -10.33
C LYS A 38 16.72 23.97 -10.85
N PRO A 39 16.78 24.38 -12.13
CA PRO A 39 15.84 25.38 -12.70
C PRO A 39 14.38 24.99 -12.56
N GLU A 40 14.07 23.69 -12.67
CA GLU A 40 12.72 23.14 -12.52
C GLU A 40 12.17 23.37 -11.11
N THR A 41 13.02 23.24 -10.10
CA THR A 41 12.65 23.50 -8.70
C THR A 41 12.31 24.96 -8.47
N ILE A 42 13.08 25.89 -9.06
CA ILE A 42 12.79 27.32 -8.97
C ILE A 42 11.43 27.65 -9.60
N ALA A 43 11.17 27.10 -10.78
CA ALA A 43 9.88 27.27 -11.45
C ALA A 43 8.72 26.69 -10.63
N PHE A 44 8.94 25.51 -10.03
CA PHE A 44 7.95 24.87 -9.14
C PHE A 44 7.69 25.72 -7.88
N TYR A 45 8.73 26.25 -7.25
CA TYR A 45 8.57 27.09 -6.07
C TYR A 45 7.81 28.38 -6.38
N ALA A 46 8.07 29.01 -7.53
CA ALA A 46 7.32 30.18 -7.97
C ALA A 46 5.83 29.87 -8.20
N LEU A 47 5.54 28.71 -8.82
CA LEU A 47 4.17 28.22 -9.00
C LEU A 47 3.52 27.91 -7.65
N TYR A 48 4.21 27.18 -6.78
CA TYR A 48 3.71 26.77 -5.46
C TYR A 48 3.42 27.99 -4.57
N GLN A 49 4.28 28.98 -4.60
CA GLN A 49 4.11 30.25 -3.88
C GLN A 49 2.78 30.93 -4.28
N LYS A 50 2.47 30.93 -5.57
CA LYS A 50 1.20 31.48 -6.10
C LYS A 50 -0.01 30.63 -5.74
N THR A 51 0.07 29.32 -5.95
CA THR A 51 -1.08 28.41 -5.75
C THR A 51 -1.43 28.21 -4.27
N GLN A 52 -0.42 28.29 -3.38
CA GLN A 52 -0.62 28.19 -1.94
C GLN A 52 -0.73 29.54 -1.23
N ASN A 53 -0.71 30.63 -1.99
CA ASN A 53 -0.79 31.98 -1.46
C ASN A 53 0.24 32.28 -0.35
N LEU A 54 1.49 31.81 -0.58
CA LEU A 54 2.61 32.06 0.33
C LEU A 54 3.11 33.50 0.23
N PRO A 55 3.72 34.06 1.30
CA PRO A 55 4.39 35.36 1.24
C PRO A 55 5.43 35.43 0.10
N GLN A 56 5.61 36.62 -0.49
CA GLN A 56 6.57 36.79 -1.59
C GLN A 56 8.01 36.45 -1.20
N ASP A 57 8.39 36.72 0.03
CA ASP A 57 9.70 36.46 0.60
C ASP A 57 9.83 35.09 1.27
N PHE A 58 8.87 34.18 1.07
CA PHE A 58 8.84 32.88 1.74
C PHE A 58 10.13 32.10 1.50
N TYR A 59 10.53 31.93 0.27
CA TYR A 59 11.76 31.19 -0.07
C TYR A 59 13.05 31.97 0.20
N GLU A 60 13.01 33.28 0.11
CA GLU A 60 14.15 34.15 0.48
C GLU A 60 14.47 34.02 1.98
N ASN A 61 13.46 33.95 2.82
CA ASN A 61 13.61 33.80 4.26
C ASN A 61 13.67 32.34 4.75
N TYR A 62 13.61 31.35 3.84
CA TYR A 62 13.48 29.94 4.23
C TYR A 62 14.58 29.48 5.19
N ILE A 63 15.86 29.70 4.83
CA ILE A 63 17.02 29.30 5.65
C ILE A 63 17.02 30.03 6.99
N LYS A 64 16.73 31.32 6.97
CA LYS A 64 16.62 32.15 8.19
C LYS A 64 15.54 31.60 9.13
N ASN A 65 14.37 31.30 8.59
CA ASN A 65 13.24 30.79 9.36
C ASN A 65 13.53 29.39 9.93
N ILE A 66 14.12 28.49 9.14
CA ILE A 66 14.55 27.15 9.64
C ILE A 66 15.55 27.29 10.77
N ASN A 67 16.54 28.16 10.63
CA ASN A 67 17.55 28.36 11.67
C ASN A 67 16.99 29.00 12.94
N ALA A 68 15.94 29.79 12.83
CA ALA A 68 15.30 30.44 13.98
C ALA A 68 14.42 29.48 14.81
N VAL A 69 13.99 28.34 14.27
CA VAL A 69 13.15 27.36 14.99
C VAL A 69 13.83 26.91 16.28
N THR A 70 13.08 26.92 17.37
CA THR A 70 13.54 26.46 18.69
C THR A 70 12.94 25.09 19.03
N ALA A 71 13.50 24.41 20.04
CA ALA A 71 12.92 23.17 20.58
C ALA A 71 11.48 23.38 21.13
N GLU A 72 11.21 24.56 21.69
CA GLU A 72 9.90 24.95 22.18
C GLU A 72 8.90 25.13 21.03
N ASP A 73 9.33 25.70 19.90
CA ASP A 73 8.49 25.82 18.70
C ASP A 73 8.06 24.44 18.18
N ILE A 74 8.96 23.45 18.18
CA ILE A 74 8.65 22.08 17.80
C ILE A 74 7.61 21.47 18.73
N LYS A 75 7.80 21.61 20.04
CA LYS A 75 6.84 21.11 21.04
C LYS A 75 5.47 21.78 20.88
N ASN A 76 5.44 23.08 20.68
CA ASN A 76 4.20 23.84 20.47
C ASN A 76 3.50 23.40 19.17
N ALA A 77 4.25 23.20 18.08
CA ALA A 77 3.72 22.68 16.84
C ALA A 77 3.19 21.24 16.98
N ALA A 78 3.90 20.38 17.72
CA ALA A 78 3.46 19.02 17.99
C ALA A 78 2.13 19.01 18.77
N ASN A 79 2.00 19.86 19.80
CA ASN A 79 0.75 19.99 20.56
C ASN A 79 -0.40 20.52 19.70
N LYS A 80 -0.13 21.43 18.79
CA LYS A 80 -1.14 22.07 17.94
C LYS A 80 -1.62 21.15 16.82
N TYR A 81 -0.71 20.41 16.20
CA TYR A 81 -1.01 19.73 14.93
C TYR A 81 -1.08 18.21 15.03
N PHE A 82 -0.44 17.56 16.02
CA PHE A 82 -0.52 16.12 16.17
C PHE A 82 -1.69 15.71 17.07
N SER A 83 -2.77 15.27 16.43
CA SER A 83 -3.95 14.77 17.14
C SER A 83 -3.92 13.24 17.19
N THR A 84 -3.31 12.67 18.22
CA THR A 84 -3.23 11.21 18.40
C THR A 84 -4.60 10.56 18.57
N ASP A 85 -5.54 11.26 19.21
CA ASP A 85 -6.86 10.71 19.54
C ASP A 85 -7.78 10.61 18.30
N ASN A 86 -7.52 11.43 17.29
CA ASN A 86 -8.27 11.44 16.02
C ASN A 86 -7.46 10.92 14.83
N SER A 87 -6.31 10.30 15.10
CA SER A 87 -5.46 9.76 14.04
C SER A 87 -6.07 8.51 13.43
N ARG A 88 -5.94 8.39 12.10
CA ARG A 88 -6.29 7.17 11.37
C ARG A 88 -5.03 6.50 10.87
N VAL A 89 -4.86 5.23 11.24
CA VAL A 89 -3.74 4.41 10.77
C VAL A 89 -4.23 3.57 9.60
N ILE A 90 -3.66 3.78 8.42
CA ILE A 90 -3.99 3.02 7.22
C ILE A 90 -2.88 1.98 7.02
N VAL A 91 -3.27 0.71 6.97
CA VAL A 91 -2.35 -0.42 6.74
C VAL A 91 -2.78 -1.14 5.47
N VAL A 92 -1.85 -1.26 4.52
CA VAL A 92 -2.04 -2.01 3.29
C VAL A 92 -1.10 -3.20 3.31
N GLY A 93 -1.65 -4.41 3.17
CA GLY A 93 -0.84 -5.63 3.20
C GLY A 93 -1.70 -6.89 3.16
N LYS A 94 -1.03 -8.02 3.14
CA LYS A 94 -1.71 -9.32 3.19
C LYS A 94 -2.26 -9.55 4.61
N ALA A 95 -3.58 -9.69 4.72
CA ALA A 95 -4.27 -9.78 6.00
C ALA A 95 -3.70 -10.86 6.93
N ALA A 96 -3.32 -12.01 6.38
CA ALA A 96 -2.74 -13.12 7.16
C ALA A 96 -1.43 -12.74 7.88
N ASP A 97 -0.68 -11.80 7.31
CA ASP A 97 0.63 -11.42 7.83
C ASP A 97 0.52 -10.23 8.81
N VAL A 98 -0.39 -9.28 8.54
CA VAL A 98 -0.48 -8.04 9.32
C VAL A 98 -1.54 -8.07 10.42
N LEU A 99 -2.67 -8.75 10.22
CA LEU A 99 -3.81 -8.70 11.12
C LEU A 99 -3.52 -9.23 12.53
N PRO A 100 -2.80 -10.36 12.71
CA PRO A 100 -2.49 -10.85 14.06
C PRO A 100 -1.67 -9.86 14.91
N GLY A 101 -0.83 -9.03 14.28
CA GLY A 101 -0.09 -7.97 14.95
C GLY A 101 -0.95 -6.75 15.26
N LEU A 102 -1.84 -6.38 14.33
CA LEU A 102 -2.74 -5.25 14.51
C LEU A 102 -3.76 -5.48 15.63
N GLU A 103 -4.33 -6.66 15.71
CA GLU A 103 -5.31 -7.02 16.76
C GLU A 103 -4.73 -6.91 18.17
N LYS A 104 -3.42 -7.16 18.32
CA LYS A 104 -2.73 -7.02 19.62
C LYS A 104 -2.61 -5.57 20.07
N THR A 105 -2.80 -4.59 19.18
CA THR A 105 -2.71 -3.17 19.57
C THR A 105 -3.93 -2.67 20.35
N GLY A 106 -5.05 -3.38 20.30
CA GLY A 106 -6.33 -2.96 20.89
C GLY A 106 -7.01 -1.80 20.17
N ILE A 107 -6.45 -1.32 19.04
CA ILE A 107 -7.05 -0.25 18.25
C ILE A 107 -8.20 -0.84 17.42
N PRO A 108 -9.38 -0.20 17.37
CA PRO A 108 -10.48 -0.63 16.51
C PRO A 108 -10.06 -0.72 15.05
N ILE A 109 -10.38 -1.82 14.38
CA ILE A 109 -9.98 -2.09 13.01
C ILE A 109 -11.21 -2.10 12.11
N ALA A 110 -11.22 -1.29 11.05
CA ALA A 110 -12.17 -1.37 9.95
C ALA A 110 -11.48 -2.04 8.76
N TYR A 111 -12.20 -2.90 8.04
CA TYR A 111 -11.65 -3.67 6.93
C TYR A 111 -12.19 -3.16 5.61
N PHE A 112 -11.31 -3.08 4.62
CA PHE A 112 -11.63 -2.62 3.28
C PHE A 112 -11.00 -3.55 2.25
N ASP A 113 -11.64 -3.67 1.09
CA ASP A 113 -11.05 -4.33 -0.07
C ASP A 113 -10.01 -3.41 -0.76
N ARG A 114 -9.38 -3.93 -1.83
CA ARG A 114 -8.39 -3.17 -2.61
C ARG A 114 -8.96 -1.93 -3.32
N PHE A 115 -10.27 -1.77 -3.35
CA PHE A 115 -10.94 -0.64 -3.96
C PHE A 115 -11.48 0.37 -2.93
N GLY A 116 -11.28 0.08 -1.62
CA GLY A 116 -11.76 0.93 -0.53
C GLY A 116 -13.21 0.67 -0.13
N ASN A 117 -13.83 -0.42 -0.58
CA ASN A 117 -15.16 -0.79 -0.13
C ASN A 117 -15.09 -1.48 1.23
N PRO A 118 -16.00 -1.18 2.17
CA PRO A 118 -16.05 -1.86 3.46
C PRO A 118 -16.34 -3.36 3.27
N ILE A 119 -15.63 -4.20 4.01
CA ILE A 119 -15.84 -5.65 4.03
C ILE A 119 -15.87 -6.15 5.48
N GLU A 120 -16.36 -7.34 5.68
CA GLU A 120 -16.24 -8.05 6.95
C GLU A 120 -14.79 -8.47 7.22
N LYS A 121 -14.50 -8.81 8.48
CA LYS A 121 -13.18 -9.31 8.88
C LYS A 121 -12.76 -10.49 7.99
N PRO A 122 -11.59 -10.43 7.33
CA PRO A 122 -11.12 -11.52 6.47
C PRO A 122 -10.90 -12.82 7.25
N ILE A 123 -11.41 -13.92 6.72
CA ILE A 123 -11.16 -15.25 7.27
C ILE A 123 -9.77 -15.69 6.82
N LEU A 124 -8.79 -15.69 7.74
CA LEU A 124 -7.38 -15.97 7.45
C LEU A 124 -7.10 -17.45 7.17
N LYS A 125 -7.87 -18.33 7.77
CA LYS A 125 -7.81 -19.78 7.54
C LYS A 125 -9.22 -20.30 7.45
N LYS A 126 -9.55 -20.89 6.31
CA LYS A 126 -10.74 -21.72 6.18
C LYS A 126 -10.32 -23.15 6.54
N GLU A 127 -10.81 -23.66 7.65
CA GLU A 127 -10.59 -25.06 7.98
C GLU A 127 -11.15 -25.93 6.88
N MET A 128 -10.32 -26.80 6.35
CA MET A 128 -10.78 -27.80 5.37
C MET A 128 -11.58 -28.85 6.11
N PRO A 129 -12.79 -29.20 5.65
CA PRO A 129 -13.55 -30.27 6.26
C PRO A 129 -12.69 -31.54 6.35
N LYS A 130 -12.72 -32.21 7.51
CA LYS A 130 -11.86 -33.36 7.81
C LYS A 130 -12.03 -34.53 6.85
N ASP A 131 -13.16 -34.58 6.17
CA ASP A 131 -13.52 -35.61 5.21
C ASP A 131 -13.07 -35.30 3.77
N ILE A 132 -12.54 -34.11 3.50
CA ILE A 132 -12.05 -33.71 2.18
C ILE A 132 -10.54 -33.99 2.10
N THR A 133 -10.19 -34.94 1.21
CA THR A 133 -8.81 -35.23 0.84
C THR A 133 -8.56 -34.83 -0.61
N ALA A 134 -7.29 -34.64 -0.99
CA ALA A 134 -6.90 -34.32 -2.37
C ALA A 134 -7.46 -35.39 -3.35
N ASN A 135 -7.42 -36.65 -2.99
CA ASN A 135 -7.95 -37.75 -3.81
C ASN A 135 -9.46 -37.61 -4.01
N LYS A 136 -10.22 -37.34 -2.95
CA LYS A 136 -11.68 -37.13 -3.09
C LYS A 136 -12.03 -35.93 -3.96
N VAL A 137 -11.22 -34.86 -3.92
CA VAL A 137 -11.42 -33.72 -4.81
C VAL A 137 -11.16 -34.12 -6.26
N LEU A 138 -10.06 -34.82 -6.53
CA LEU A 138 -9.71 -35.32 -7.86
C LEU A 138 -10.74 -36.31 -8.39
N GLU A 139 -11.23 -37.24 -7.56
CA GLU A 139 -12.26 -38.19 -7.94
C GLU A 139 -13.58 -37.49 -8.32
N LYS A 140 -14.00 -36.50 -7.51
CA LYS A 140 -15.19 -35.69 -7.82
C LYS A 140 -15.00 -34.87 -9.11
N TYR A 141 -13.82 -34.29 -9.31
CA TYR A 141 -13.51 -33.57 -10.52
C TYR A 141 -13.59 -34.48 -11.75
N ILE A 142 -12.90 -35.65 -11.70
CA ILE A 142 -12.92 -36.64 -12.79
C ILE A 142 -14.34 -37.10 -13.08
N ALA A 143 -15.14 -37.37 -12.07
CA ALA A 143 -16.54 -37.75 -12.24
C ALA A 143 -17.35 -36.65 -12.90
N ALA A 144 -17.17 -35.38 -12.48
CA ALA A 144 -17.88 -34.23 -13.00
C ALA A 144 -17.61 -33.94 -14.49
N ILE A 145 -16.38 -34.26 -14.97
CA ILE A 145 -16.01 -34.06 -16.39
C ILE A 145 -16.26 -35.31 -17.25
N GLY A 146 -17.04 -36.28 -16.76
CA GLY A 146 -17.51 -37.45 -17.53
C GLY A 146 -16.82 -38.76 -17.20
N GLY A 147 -15.92 -38.79 -16.20
CA GLY A 147 -15.22 -39.98 -15.75
C GLY A 147 -13.97 -40.32 -16.57
N LYS A 148 -13.20 -41.28 -16.09
CA LYS A 148 -11.92 -41.68 -16.69
C LYS A 148 -12.09 -42.14 -18.13
N ASP A 149 -13.16 -42.86 -18.43
CA ASP A 149 -13.38 -43.43 -19.78
C ASP A 149 -13.73 -42.35 -20.80
N ALA A 150 -14.48 -41.31 -20.42
CA ALA A 150 -14.76 -40.18 -21.27
C ALA A 150 -13.49 -39.35 -21.54
N ILE A 151 -12.69 -39.12 -20.53
CA ILE A 151 -11.40 -38.40 -20.65
C ILE A 151 -10.44 -39.17 -21.56
N ALA A 152 -10.36 -40.50 -21.44
CA ALA A 152 -9.48 -41.33 -22.23
C ALA A 152 -9.83 -41.31 -23.75
N LYS A 153 -11.09 -40.98 -24.08
CA LYS A 153 -11.57 -40.85 -25.46
C LYS A 153 -11.31 -39.48 -26.09
N VAL A 154 -10.90 -38.48 -25.30
CA VAL A 154 -10.61 -37.14 -25.79
C VAL A 154 -9.32 -37.18 -26.61
N GLU A 155 -9.40 -36.87 -27.88
CA GLU A 155 -8.24 -36.81 -28.79
C GLU A 155 -7.70 -35.40 -29.01
N SER A 156 -8.56 -34.41 -28.90
CA SER A 156 -8.20 -33.00 -29.02
C SER A 156 -9.15 -32.09 -28.22
N VAL A 157 -8.65 -30.98 -27.77
CA VAL A 157 -9.43 -29.92 -27.10
C VAL A 157 -9.24 -28.64 -27.90
N PHE A 158 -10.36 -27.98 -28.22
CA PHE A 158 -10.37 -26.66 -28.80
C PHE A 158 -11.11 -25.73 -27.81
N ALA A 159 -10.43 -24.71 -27.34
CA ALA A 159 -10.99 -23.74 -26.43
C ALA A 159 -10.95 -22.34 -27.02
N THR A 160 -12.05 -21.62 -26.94
CA THR A 160 -12.12 -20.19 -27.25
C THR A 160 -12.52 -19.46 -25.99
N GLY A 161 -11.95 -18.31 -25.77
CA GLY A 161 -12.29 -17.54 -24.59
C GLY A 161 -11.95 -16.07 -24.72
N THR A 162 -12.54 -15.30 -23.82
CA THR A 162 -12.27 -13.86 -23.70
C THR A 162 -11.74 -13.59 -22.31
N THR A 163 -10.58 -12.97 -22.20
CA THR A 163 -10.03 -12.53 -20.92
C THR A 163 -10.08 -11.03 -20.82
N LYS A 164 -10.46 -10.53 -19.64
CA LYS A 164 -10.40 -9.11 -19.29
C LYS A 164 -9.17 -8.87 -18.43
N ILE A 165 -8.24 -8.09 -18.94
CA ILE A 165 -7.08 -7.63 -18.18
C ILE A 165 -7.41 -6.20 -17.73
N PRO A 166 -7.37 -5.89 -16.40
CA PRO A 166 -7.79 -4.57 -15.89
C PRO A 166 -7.06 -3.38 -16.52
N GLN A 167 -5.82 -3.59 -17.00
CA GLN A 167 -4.99 -2.56 -17.63
C GLN A 167 -5.10 -2.52 -19.16
N ALA A 168 -5.81 -3.47 -19.77
CA ALA A 168 -5.97 -3.50 -21.22
C ALA A 168 -7.19 -2.67 -21.67
N PRO A 169 -7.09 -1.91 -22.77
CA PRO A 169 -8.18 -1.06 -23.27
C PRO A 169 -9.39 -1.85 -23.76
N ALA A 170 -9.22 -3.13 -24.08
CA ALA A 170 -10.28 -4.02 -24.55
C ALA A 170 -10.05 -5.47 -24.08
N PRO A 171 -11.11 -6.30 -24.00
CA PRO A 171 -10.96 -7.72 -23.74
C PRO A 171 -10.15 -8.40 -24.85
N LEU A 172 -9.26 -9.32 -24.46
CA LEU A 172 -8.50 -10.13 -25.40
C LEU A 172 -9.24 -11.44 -25.67
N THR A 173 -9.42 -11.76 -26.93
CA THR A 173 -9.96 -13.05 -27.36
C THR A 173 -8.81 -13.98 -27.71
N TYR A 174 -8.88 -15.23 -27.23
CA TYR A 174 -7.89 -16.24 -27.53
C TYR A 174 -8.55 -17.51 -28.05
N ASN A 175 -7.79 -18.23 -28.90
CA ASN A 175 -8.14 -19.55 -29.38
C ASN A 175 -6.98 -20.49 -29.03
N ALA A 176 -7.28 -21.56 -28.29
CA ALA A 176 -6.27 -22.55 -27.91
C ALA A 176 -6.68 -23.93 -28.47
N LYS A 177 -5.74 -24.64 -29.07
CA LYS A 177 -5.94 -25.98 -29.63
C LYS A 177 -4.87 -26.92 -29.07
N SER A 178 -5.29 -27.96 -28.37
CA SER A 178 -4.41 -28.96 -27.76
C SER A 178 -4.71 -30.34 -28.32
N PHE A 179 -3.67 -31.09 -28.69
CA PHE A 179 -3.76 -32.49 -29.20
C PHE A 179 -2.97 -33.37 -28.23
N ASP A 180 -3.67 -34.09 -27.37
CA ASP A 180 -3.04 -34.85 -26.28
C ASP A 180 -2.13 -35.98 -26.77
N LYS A 181 -2.53 -36.72 -27.80
CA LYS A 181 -1.76 -37.86 -28.35
C LYS A 181 -0.47 -37.47 -29.08
N LYS A 182 -0.22 -36.19 -29.36
CA LYS A 182 0.95 -35.73 -30.15
C LYS A 182 1.71 -34.57 -29.50
N GLY A 183 1.35 -34.13 -28.29
CA GLY A 183 2.03 -33.04 -27.55
C GLY A 183 2.15 -31.72 -28.29
N LYS A 184 1.26 -31.41 -29.23
CA LYS A 184 1.29 -30.17 -29.98
C LYS A 184 0.29 -29.17 -29.42
N TYR A 185 0.79 -27.99 -29.10
CA TYR A 185 -0.01 -26.84 -28.71
C TYR A 185 0.01 -25.81 -29.82
N MET A 186 -1.12 -25.17 -30.04
CA MET A 186 -1.24 -23.96 -30.84
C MET A 186 -2.11 -22.97 -30.09
N VAL A 187 -1.56 -21.78 -29.83
CA VAL A 187 -2.25 -20.66 -29.18
C VAL A 187 -2.43 -19.55 -30.18
#